data_2034f94ba1013d3670b2810429a44d69
#
_entry.id   2034f94ba1013d3670b2810429a44d69
#
_cell.length_a   1.000
_cell.length_b   1.000
_cell.length_c   1.000
_cell.angle_alpha   90.00
_cell.angle_beta   90.00
_cell.angle_gamma   90.00
#
_symmetry.space_group_name_H-M   'P 1'
#
loop_
_entity.id
_entity.type
_entity.pdbx_description
1 polymer ?
#
loop_
_entity_poly.entity_id
_entity_poly.type
_entity_poly.pdbx_seq_one_letter_code
_entity_poly.pdbx_strand_id
1 'polypeptide(L)'
;MLDEAHAHGIKVIMDLVVNHCGSGNPWFQDAITNPETSPYRDYFKIEKSTDYDEDKDNNATDDAHSGNKRVWQRWWATPGYRYLGLFGGGMPDLNYDNPAVHEEMINAGQFWLEKGVDGFRLDAARHIYGDYLDTMYTPEIADKNAAWWKEFRAGMEEVNPDVFLVGEVWEPNTDRMVPFVQDGALQNTFDFSLASELLEVAQSEHNGGFVSELCEVFDKFGFASNGKFEDCTFLTNHDQNRTMSVMEGNEDHAKTAASLYLTLPGNTFIYYGEEVGLQGMKPDQNIREPMPWYESNEGEGLTDWLNGKNKYSLGGETSVEAQVDDPDSMLNHYKELLSWRNEIRALKDGDVAEYDTGNDGVASYIRMTQDQSVLVATNLTGEAVTVEVEADKTFG
;
A
#
# COMPACT_ATOMS: atom_id res chain seq x y z
N MET A 1 -5.50 -18.56 14.21
CA MET A 1 -5.42 -17.11 13.93
C MET A 1 -6.70 -16.62 13.25
N LEU A 2 -7.12 -17.12 12.07
CA LEU A 2 -8.35 -16.66 11.37
C LEU A 2 -9.59 -16.79 12.25
N ASP A 3 -9.86 -17.98 12.82
CA ASP A 3 -11.03 -18.23 13.68
C ASP A 3 -11.08 -17.26 14.89
N GLU A 4 -9.92 -16.95 15.46
CA GLU A 4 -9.81 -16.02 16.59
C GLU A 4 -10.08 -14.56 16.15
N ALA A 5 -9.50 -14.14 15.04
CA ALA A 5 -9.76 -12.81 14.47
C ALA A 5 -11.25 -12.63 14.15
N HIS A 6 -11.85 -13.60 13.49
CA HIS A 6 -13.29 -13.59 13.15
C HIS A 6 -14.18 -13.61 14.39
N ALA A 7 -13.79 -14.33 15.46
CA ALA A 7 -14.52 -14.31 16.73
C ALA A 7 -14.56 -12.92 17.38
N HIS A 8 -13.58 -12.07 17.09
CA HIS A 8 -13.52 -10.66 17.49
C HIS A 8 -14.07 -9.69 16.44
N GLY A 9 -14.66 -10.19 15.34
CA GLY A 9 -15.18 -9.37 14.24
C GLY A 9 -14.11 -8.73 13.37
N ILE A 10 -12.87 -9.22 13.44
CA ILE A 10 -11.73 -8.73 12.66
C ILE A 10 -11.60 -9.60 11.41
N LYS A 11 -11.61 -8.97 10.25
CA LYS A 11 -11.28 -9.62 8.97
C LYS A 11 -9.78 -9.66 8.75
N VAL A 12 -9.29 -10.67 8.01
CA VAL A 12 -7.88 -10.88 7.76
C VAL A 12 -7.61 -10.93 6.27
N ILE A 13 -6.80 -10.00 5.78
CA ILE A 13 -6.26 -10.07 4.43
C ILE A 13 -4.81 -10.55 4.46
N MET A 14 -4.39 -11.22 3.39
CA MET A 14 -3.02 -11.71 3.23
C MET A 14 -2.31 -10.93 2.13
N ASP A 15 -0.99 -10.84 2.27
CA ASP A 15 -0.12 -10.43 1.17
C ASP A 15 -0.01 -11.58 0.15
N LEU A 16 -0.44 -11.34 -1.08
CA LEU A 16 -0.36 -12.29 -2.18
C LEU A 16 0.57 -11.75 -3.26
N VAL A 17 1.73 -12.38 -3.36
CA VAL A 17 2.72 -12.03 -4.38
C VAL A 17 2.35 -12.72 -5.68
N VAL A 18 1.83 -11.96 -6.64
CA VAL A 18 1.36 -12.49 -7.93
C VAL A 18 2.34 -12.21 -9.08
N ASN A 19 3.20 -11.20 -8.97
CA ASN A 19 4.13 -10.83 -10.04
C ASN A 19 5.28 -11.83 -10.21
N HIS A 20 5.80 -12.36 -9.11
CA HIS A 20 6.99 -13.22 -9.11
C HIS A 20 6.86 -14.33 -8.06
N CYS A 21 7.79 -15.26 -8.07
CA CYS A 21 7.89 -16.28 -7.01
C CYS A 21 9.33 -16.35 -6.45
N GLY A 22 9.52 -17.07 -5.35
CA GLY A 22 10.87 -17.34 -4.88
C GLY A 22 11.64 -18.25 -5.84
N SER A 23 12.94 -18.03 -6.03
CA SER A 23 13.78 -18.86 -6.91
C SER A 23 13.85 -20.34 -6.50
N GLY A 24 13.42 -20.69 -5.30
CA GLY A 24 13.26 -22.08 -4.83
C GLY A 24 11.96 -22.75 -5.30
N ASN A 25 11.06 -22.04 -5.97
CA ASN A 25 9.79 -22.59 -6.47
C ASN A 25 10.06 -23.76 -7.45
N PRO A 26 9.39 -24.90 -7.29
CA PRO A 26 9.59 -26.08 -8.16
C PRO A 26 9.38 -25.82 -9.63
N TRP A 27 8.41 -24.98 -10.02
CA TRP A 27 8.17 -24.61 -11.41
C TRP A 27 9.38 -23.88 -12.00
N PHE A 28 9.93 -22.88 -11.23
CA PHE A 28 11.09 -22.15 -11.69
C PHE A 28 12.33 -23.02 -11.76
N GLN A 29 12.55 -23.88 -10.76
CA GLN A 29 13.71 -24.78 -10.74
C GLN A 29 13.70 -25.72 -11.94
N ASP A 30 12.55 -26.30 -12.30
CA ASP A 30 12.43 -27.14 -13.50
C ASP A 30 12.59 -26.31 -14.79
N ALA A 31 11.91 -25.16 -14.89
CA ALA A 31 11.97 -24.30 -16.06
C ALA A 31 13.39 -23.84 -16.39
N ILE A 32 14.16 -23.39 -15.39
CA ILE A 32 15.51 -22.87 -15.60
C ILE A 32 16.57 -23.95 -15.77
N THR A 33 16.35 -25.13 -15.16
CA THR A 33 17.27 -26.26 -15.28
C THR A 33 17.09 -27.04 -16.58
N ASN A 34 15.85 -27.14 -17.05
CA ASN A 34 15.46 -27.88 -18.25
C ASN A 34 14.76 -26.98 -19.29
N PRO A 35 15.36 -25.85 -19.73
CA PRO A 35 14.64 -24.82 -20.47
C PRO A 35 14.13 -25.23 -21.86
N GLU A 36 14.60 -26.34 -22.40
CA GLU A 36 14.16 -26.88 -23.70
C GLU A 36 13.02 -27.93 -23.56
N THR A 37 12.76 -28.46 -22.36
CA THR A 37 11.85 -29.61 -22.16
C THR A 37 10.88 -29.45 -20.99
N SER A 38 11.08 -28.49 -20.12
CA SER A 38 10.21 -28.24 -18.99
C SER A 38 8.81 -27.81 -19.42
N PRO A 39 7.73 -28.40 -18.87
CA PRO A 39 6.37 -27.90 -19.07
C PRO A 39 6.13 -26.53 -18.46
N TYR A 40 6.97 -26.09 -17.53
CA TYR A 40 6.91 -24.78 -16.87
C TYR A 40 7.79 -23.72 -17.54
N ARG A 41 8.42 -24.05 -18.70
CA ARG A 41 9.32 -23.12 -19.41
C ARG A 41 8.69 -21.76 -19.63
N ASP A 42 7.44 -21.76 -20.09
CA ASP A 42 6.72 -20.55 -20.47
C ASP A 42 5.92 -19.93 -19.32
N TYR A 43 6.06 -20.45 -18.07
CA TYR A 43 5.57 -19.81 -16.85
C TYR A 43 6.44 -18.61 -16.46
N PHE A 44 7.65 -18.54 -17.00
CA PHE A 44 8.64 -17.50 -16.73
C PHE A 44 9.12 -16.86 -18.02
N LYS A 45 9.54 -15.61 -17.94
CA LYS A 45 10.22 -14.93 -19.05
C LYS A 45 11.69 -15.39 -19.06
N ILE A 46 12.01 -16.46 -19.82
CA ILE A 46 13.36 -17.02 -19.97
C ILE A 46 13.79 -16.90 -21.42
N GLU A 47 15.02 -16.48 -21.69
CA GLU A 47 15.59 -16.37 -23.05
C GLU A 47 17.00 -16.99 -23.12
N LYS A 48 17.48 -17.24 -24.33
CA LYS A 48 18.88 -17.65 -24.51
C LYS A 48 19.80 -16.49 -24.23
N SER A 49 20.93 -16.77 -23.59
CA SER A 49 21.94 -15.74 -23.30
C SER A 49 22.53 -15.09 -24.56
N THR A 50 22.40 -15.76 -25.71
CA THR A 50 22.77 -15.20 -27.02
C THR A 50 21.80 -14.16 -27.56
N ASP A 51 20.55 -14.18 -27.07
CA ASP A 51 19.47 -13.29 -27.52
C ASP A 51 19.30 -12.10 -26.55
N TYR A 52 20.12 -12.09 -25.50
CA TYR A 52 20.13 -11.02 -24.51
C TYR A 52 20.75 -9.75 -25.09
N ASP A 53 20.04 -8.65 -24.87
CA ASP A 53 20.49 -7.30 -25.16
C ASP A 53 20.56 -6.50 -23.86
N GLU A 54 21.69 -5.81 -23.63
CA GLU A 54 21.90 -4.98 -22.45
C GLU A 54 20.92 -3.79 -22.38
N ASP A 55 20.39 -3.36 -23.52
CA ASP A 55 19.37 -2.31 -23.56
C ASP A 55 18.06 -2.70 -22.87
N LYS A 56 17.77 -4.01 -22.75
CA LYS A 56 16.62 -4.49 -21.98
C LYS A 56 16.74 -4.19 -20.47
N ASP A 57 17.95 -4.29 -19.91
CA ASP A 57 18.19 -3.93 -18.51
C ASP A 57 18.09 -2.40 -18.32
N ASN A 58 18.59 -1.63 -19.30
CA ASN A 58 18.57 -0.16 -19.23
C ASN A 58 17.15 0.44 -19.38
N ASN A 59 16.24 -0.30 -20.02
CA ASN A 59 14.86 0.10 -20.26
C ASN A 59 13.89 -0.39 -19.16
N ALA A 60 14.38 -1.12 -18.16
CA ALA A 60 13.54 -1.55 -17.03
C ALA A 60 13.15 -0.37 -16.14
N THR A 61 12.02 -0.50 -15.44
CA THR A 61 11.53 0.53 -14.53
C THR A 61 12.47 0.76 -13.35
N ASP A 62 12.47 1.96 -12.78
CA ASP A 62 13.36 2.31 -11.66
C ASP A 62 13.08 1.49 -10.40
N ASP A 63 11.85 1.06 -10.18
CA ASP A 63 11.44 0.19 -9.07
C ASP A 63 12.12 -1.18 -9.12
N ALA A 64 12.47 -1.62 -10.33
CA ALA A 64 13.26 -2.82 -10.58
C ALA A 64 14.66 -2.78 -9.99
N HIS A 65 15.14 -1.59 -9.67
CA HIS A 65 16.54 -1.39 -9.36
C HIS A 65 16.85 -1.32 -7.86
N SER A 66 16.39 -2.21 -7.05
CA SER A 66 16.86 -2.30 -5.65
C SER A 66 18.41 -2.42 -5.55
N GLY A 67 19.10 -1.44 -6.16
CA GLY A 67 20.57 -1.31 -6.20
C GLY A 67 21.29 -2.13 -7.27
N ASN A 68 20.60 -2.90 -8.10
CA ASN A 68 21.21 -3.70 -9.15
C ASN A 68 20.51 -3.46 -10.49
N LYS A 69 21.21 -2.79 -11.42
CA LYS A 69 20.70 -2.42 -12.76
C LYS A 69 20.42 -3.59 -13.71
N ARG A 70 20.52 -4.83 -13.26
CA ARG A 70 20.25 -6.01 -14.09
C ARG A 70 18.96 -6.68 -13.68
N VAL A 71 17.99 -6.68 -14.57
CA VAL A 71 16.72 -7.40 -14.42
C VAL A 71 16.75 -8.77 -15.11
N TRP A 72 17.56 -8.94 -16.16
CA TRP A 72 17.80 -10.23 -16.82
C TRP A 72 18.91 -11.01 -16.13
N GLN A 73 18.51 -11.85 -15.20
CA GLN A 73 19.40 -12.59 -14.30
C GLN A 73 20.04 -13.81 -14.96
N ARG A 74 21.17 -14.24 -14.44
CA ARG A 74 21.86 -15.49 -14.85
C ARG A 74 21.62 -16.57 -13.80
N TRP A 75 21.37 -17.78 -14.30
CA TRP A 75 21.37 -18.96 -13.43
C TRP A 75 22.68 -19.70 -13.53
N TRP A 76 23.34 -19.95 -12.41
CA TRP A 76 24.70 -20.52 -12.37
C TRP A 76 24.79 -21.91 -13.01
N ALA A 77 23.73 -22.75 -12.88
CA ALA A 77 23.70 -24.10 -13.42
C ALA A 77 23.35 -24.17 -14.93
N THR A 78 22.78 -23.09 -15.48
CA THR A 78 22.32 -23.04 -16.86
C THR A 78 22.78 -21.74 -17.54
N PRO A 79 24.09 -21.54 -17.74
CA PRO A 79 24.66 -20.25 -18.20
C PRO A 79 24.25 -19.85 -19.62
N GLY A 80 23.68 -20.79 -20.39
CA GLY A 80 23.15 -20.55 -21.74
C GLY A 80 21.82 -19.80 -21.76
N TYR A 81 21.21 -19.55 -20.61
CA TYR A 81 19.90 -18.91 -20.46
C TYR A 81 19.94 -17.80 -19.43
N ARG A 82 18.97 -16.89 -19.57
CA ARG A 82 18.64 -15.83 -18.61
C ARG A 82 17.16 -15.84 -18.33
N TYR A 83 16.76 -15.28 -17.21
CA TYR A 83 15.36 -15.09 -16.82
C TYR A 83 15.15 -13.67 -16.33
N LEU A 84 13.93 -13.17 -16.48
CA LEU A 84 13.52 -11.90 -15.90
C LEU A 84 13.35 -12.09 -14.39
N GLY A 85 13.94 -11.20 -13.62
CA GLY A 85 13.79 -11.08 -12.19
C GLY A 85 13.93 -9.61 -11.84
N LEU A 86 12.82 -8.90 -11.99
CA LEU A 86 12.74 -7.43 -11.87
C LEU A 86 13.26 -6.97 -10.51
N PHE A 87 12.83 -7.64 -9.45
CA PHE A 87 13.22 -7.36 -8.07
C PHE A 87 14.48 -8.12 -7.62
N GLY A 88 15.15 -8.81 -8.53
CA GLY A 88 16.42 -9.48 -8.30
C GLY A 88 16.42 -10.98 -8.58
N GLY A 89 17.62 -11.59 -8.56
CA GLY A 89 17.79 -12.99 -8.95
C GLY A 89 17.15 -14.04 -8.04
N GLY A 90 16.70 -13.64 -6.86
CA GLY A 90 15.92 -14.50 -5.96
C GLY A 90 14.42 -14.54 -6.25
N MET A 91 13.93 -13.66 -7.14
CA MET A 91 12.53 -13.40 -7.43
C MET A 91 12.27 -13.43 -8.93
N PRO A 92 12.20 -14.61 -9.57
CA PRO A 92 11.88 -14.74 -10.99
C PRO A 92 10.44 -14.33 -11.27
N ASP A 93 10.25 -13.47 -12.28
CA ASP A 93 8.95 -12.97 -12.69
C ASP A 93 8.14 -14.03 -13.45
N LEU A 94 6.86 -14.08 -13.16
CA LEU A 94 5.90 -14.92 -13.85
C LEU A 94 5.53 -14.31 -15.21
N ASN A 95 5.21 -15.15 -16.17
CA ASN A 95 4.87 -14.73 -17.52
C ASN A 95 3.35 -14.71 -17.73
N TYR A 96 2.75 -13.57 -17.54
CA TYR A 96 1.30 -13.38 -17.71
C TYR A 96 0.82 -13.35 -19.18
N ASP A 97 1.70 -13.46 -20.16
CA ASP A 97 1.29 -13.78 -21.54
C ASP A 97 0.91 -15.28 -21.69
N ASN A 98 1.14 -16.09 -20.66
CA ASN A 98 0.75 -17.48 -20.61
C ASN A 98 -0.54 -17.69 -19.78
N PRO A 99 -1.68 -18.07 -20.39
CA PRO A 99 -2.94 -18.25 -19.65
C PRO A 99 -2.86 -19.29 -18.51
N ALA A 100 -1.94 -20.25 -18.56
CA ALA A 100 -1.77 -21.21 -17.47
C ALA A 100 -1.26 -20.53 -16.19
N VAL A 101 -0.52 -19.44 -16.29
CA VAL A 101 -0.09 -18.63 -15.15
C VAL A 101 -1.30 -17.92 -14.53
N HIS A 102 -2.23 -17.40 -15.33
CA HIS A 102 -3.49 -16.83 -14.84
C HIS A 102 -4.27 -17.84 -14.01
N GLU A 103 -4.47 -19.05 -14.54
CA GLU A 103 -5.18 -20.13 -13.85
C GLU A 103 -4.52 -20.49 -12.51
N GLU A 104 -3.21 -20.64 -12.48
CA GLU A 104 -2.47 -20.97 -11.25
C GLU A 104 -2.57 -19.88 -10.20
N MET A 105 -2.51 -18.60 -10.58
CA MET A 105 -2.60 -17.47 -9.63
C MET A 105 -4.03 -17.30 -9.10
N ILE A 106 -5.05 -17.53 -9.93
CA ILE A 106 -6.45 -17.58 -9.50
C ILE A 106 -6.65 -18.73 -8.50
N ASN A 107 -6.17 -19.95 -8.83
CA ASN A 107 -6.24 -21.10 -7.95
C ASN A 107 -5.52 -20.86 -6.61
N ALA A 108 -4.39 -20.17 -6.62
CA ALA A 108 -3.66 -19.81 -5.40
C ALA A 108 -4.48 -18.87 -4.51
N GLY A 109 -5.14 -17.86 -5.08
CA GLY A 109 -6.02 -16.97 -4.34
C GLY A 109 -7.24 -17.70 -3.78
N GLN A 110 -7.93 -18.49 -4.61
CA GLN A 110 -9.09 -19.28 -4.21
C GLN A 110 -8.76 -20.25 -3.07
N PHE A 111 -7.60 -20.92 -3.13
CA PHE A 111 -7.13 -21.80 -2.06
C PHE A 111 -7.08 -21.13 -0.68
N TRP A 112 -6.63 -19.87 -0.62
CA TRP A 112 -6.57 -19.14 0.66
C TRP A 112 -7.92 -18.60 1.10
N LEU A 113 -8.78 -18.17 0.15
CA LEU A 113 -10.16 -17.77 0.44
C LEU A 113 -10.97 -18.95 1.01
N GLU A 114 -10.82 -20.16 0.46
CA GLU A 114 -11.42 -21.39 0.98
C GLU A 114 -10.96 -21.74 2.42
N LYS A 115 -9.80 -21.24 2.83
CA LYS A 115 -9.31 -21.39 4.21
C LYS A 115 -9.79 -20.30 5.16
N GLY A 116 -10.58 -19.35 4.67
CA GLY A 116 -11.19 -18.31 5.46
C GLY A 116 -10.43 -16.97 5.49
N VAL A 117 -9.47 -16.75 4.58
CA VAL A 117 -8.91 -15.41 4.36
C VAL A 117 -9.97 -14.54 3.72
N ASP A 118 -10.09 -13.27 4.15
CA ASP A 118 -11.14 -12.34 3.70
C ASP A 118 -10.74 -11.54 2.47
N GLY A 119 -9.47 -11.54 2.10
CA GLY A 119 -8.99 -10.80 0.96
C GLY A 119 -7.46 -10.76 0.84
N PHE A 120 -6.97 -9.92 -0.07
CA PHE A 120 -5.54 -9.85 -0.37
C PHE A 120 -5.04 -8.41 -0.54
N ARG A 121 -3.83 -8.16 -0.06
CA ARG A 121 -2.95 -7.13 -0.58
C ARG A 121 -2.16 -7.76 -1.73
N LEU A 122 -2.23 -7.17 -2.91
CA LEU A 122 -1.62 -7.69 -4.13
C LEU A 122 -0.28 -6.99 -4.37
N ASP A 123 0.79 -7.72 -4.09
CA ASP A 123 2.17 -7.24 -4.19
C ASP A 123 2.53 -6.93 -5.64
N ALA A 124 3.27 -5.84 -5.85
CA ALA A 124 3.81 -5.45 -7.15
C ALA A 124 2.75 -5.46 -8.28
N ALA A 125 1.51 -5.09 -7.97
CA ALA A 125 0.38 -5.18 -8.89
C ALA A 125 0.59 -4.42 -10.20
N ARG A 126 1.41 -3.37 -10.19
CA ARG A 126 1.80 -2.59 -11.36
C ARG A 126 2.62 -3.40 -12.36
N HIS A 127 3.42 -4.36 -11.88
CA HIS A 127 4.48 -5.02 -12.65
C HIS A 127 4.03 -6.26 -13.43
N ILE A 128 2.76 -6.61 -13.41
CA ILE A 128 2.22 -7.75 -14.19
C ILE A 128 2.56 -7.59 -15.68
N TYR A 129 2.38 -6.36 -16.23
CA TYR A 129 2.73 -5.99 -17.60
C TYR A 129 3.51 -4.65 -17.69
N GLY A 130 3.98 -4.10 -16.58
CA GLY A 130 4.55 -2.75 -16.48
C GLY A 130 6.07 -2.70 -16.29
N ASP A 131 6.85 -3.61 -16.89
CA ASP A 131 8.27 -3.78 -16.58
C ASP A 131 9.22 -2.84 -17.32
N TYR A 132 8.79 -2.25 -18.44
CA TYR A 132 9.68 -1.48 -19.34
C TYR A 132 9.18 -0.06 -19.59
N LEU A 133 10.09 0.90 -19.48
CA LEU A 133 9.82 2.35 -19.59
C LEU A 133 9.21 2.76 -20.94
N ASP A 134 9.58 2.10 -22.01
CA ASP A 134 9.11 2.42 -23.37
C ASP A 134 7.71 1.87 -23.67
N THR A 135 7.25 0.88 -22.92
CA THR A 135 5.98 0.20 -23.18
C THR A 135 4.96 0.27 -22.06
N MET A 136 5.41 0.49 -20.81
CA MET A 136 4.57 0.38 -19.60
C MET A 136 3.32 1.28 -19.61
N TYR A 137 3.34 2.38 -20.37
CA TYR A 137 2.24 3.33 -20.48
C TYR A 137 1.51 3.28 -21.83
N THR A 138 1.74 2.26 -22.64
CA THR A 138 1.00 2.10 -23.88
C THR A 138 -0.45 1.65 -23.61
N PRO A 139 -1.42 2.01 -24.48
CA PRO A 139 -2.78 1.52 -24.35
C PRO A 139 -2.88 -0.02 -24.30
N GLU A 140 -2.02 -0.73 -25.04
CA GLU A 140 -1.97 -2.19 -25.02
C GLU A 140 -1.66 -2.74 -23.62
N ILE A 141 -0.66 -2.18 -22.95
CA ILE A 141 -0.28 -2.59 -21.60
C ILE A 141 -1.36 -2.21 -20.59
N ALA A 142 -1.97 -1.03 -20.73
CA ALA A 142 -3.11 -0.61 -19.92
C ALA A 142 -4.29 -1.59 -20.03
N ASP A 143 -4.66 -1.98 -21.25
CA ASP A 143 -5.73 -2.95 -21.50
C ASP A 143 -5.42 -4.34 -20.91
N LYS A 144 -4.17 -4.81 -21.04
CA LYS A 144 -3.72 -6.07 -20.45
C LYS A 144 -3.83 -6.06 -18.91
N ASN A 145 -3.36 -5.00 -18.25
CA ASN A 145 -3.48 -4.85 -16.79
C ASN A 145 -4.95 -4.84 -16.36
N ALA A 146 -5.78 -4.03 -17.00
CA ALA A 146 -7.22 -3.98 -16.70
C ALA A 146 -7.90 -5.34 -16.91
N ALA A 147 -7.57 -6.06 -17.98
CA ALA A 147 -8.13 -7.38 -18.27
C ALA A 147 -7.73 -8.42 -17.22
N TRP A 148 -6.46 -8.48 -16.84
CA TRP A 148 -5.96 -9.39 -15.83
C TRP A 148 -6.63 -9.15 -14.47
N TRP A 149 -6.68 -7.91 -13.99
CA TRP A 149 -7.25 -7.62 -12.68
C TRP A 149 -8.76 -7.89 -12.61
N LYS A 150 -9.48 -7.69 -13.72
CA LYS A 150 -10.89 -8.11 -13.82
C LYS A 150 -11.04 -9.62 -13.76
N GLU A 151 -10.19 -10.38 -14.48
CA GLU A 151 -10.19 -11.84 -14.47
C GLU A 151 -9.86 -12.36 -13.08
N PHE A 152 -8.79 -11.87 -12.46
CA PHE A 152 -8.39 -12.27 -11.11
C PHE A 152 -9.52 -12.00 -10.10
N ARG A 153 -10.06 -10.77 -10.10
CA ARG A 153 -11.16 -10.42 -9.23
C ARG A 153 -12.38 -11.32 -9.41
N ALA A 154 -12.79 -11.57 -10.64
CA ALA A 154 -13.90 -12.47 -10.93
C ALA A 154 -13.67 -13.87 -10.35
N GLY A 155 -12.46 -14.41 -10.49
CA GLY A 155 -12.07 -15.68 -9.88
C GLY A 155 -12.13 -15.66 -8.35
N MET A 156 -11.77 -14.56 -7.70
CA MET A 156 -11.89 -14.43 -6.24
C MET A 156 -13.35 -14.33 -5.78
N GLU A 157 -14.17 -13.55 -6.50
CA GLU A 157 -15.61 -13.38 -6.21
C GLU A 157 -16.43 -14.69 -6.35
N GLU A 158 -15.94 -15.66 -7.12
CA GLU A 158 -16.55 -17.02 -7.19
C GLU A 158 -16.52 -17.74 -5.84
N VAL A 159 -15.49 -17.50 -5.03
CA VAL A 159 -15.34 -18.12 -3.69
C VAL A 159 -15.88 -17.19 -2.59
N ASN A 160 -15.56 -15.93 -2.65
CA ASN A 160 -16.02 -14.92 -1.69
C ASN A 160 -16.49 -13.65 -2.43
N PRO A 161 -17.83 -13.46 -2.59
CA PRO A 161 -18.37 -12.25 -3.24
C PRO A 161 -18.00 -10.94 -2.55
N ASP A 162 -17.65 -10.98 -1.26
CA ASP A 162 -17.24 -9.82 -0.44
C ASP A 162 -15.72 -9.75 -0.27
N VAL A 163 -14.94 -10.37 -1.15
CA VAL A 163 -13.49 -10.36 -1.09
C VAL A 163 -12.95 -8.93 -1.16
N PHE A 164 -12.01 -8.61 -0.25
CA PHE A 164 -11.29 -7.33 -0.26
C PHE A 164 -9.99 -7.49 -1.05
N LEU A 165 -9.82 -6.68 -2.10
CA LEU A 165 -8.62 -6.67 -2.94
C LEU A 165 -8.03 -5.27 -2.97
N VAL A 166 -6.79 -5.11 -2.49
CA VAL A 166 -6.05 -3.86 -2.57
C VAL A 166 -4.73 -4.07 -3.31
N GLY A 167 -4.50 -3.31 -4.37
CA GLY A 167 -3.28 -3.40 -5.18
C GLY A 167 -2.19 -2.45 -4.71
N GLU A 168 -0.97 -2.95 -4.65
CA GLU A 168 0.21 -2.10 -4.58
C GLU A 168 0.54 -1.60 -5.99
N VAL A 169 0.00 -0.43 -6.33
CA VAL A 169 0.27 0.26 -7.58
C VAL A 169 1.06 1.52 -7.26
N TRP A 170 2.37 1.40 -7.19
CA TRP A 170 3.25 2.54 -6.91
C TRP A 170 3.44 3.39 -8.17
N GLU A 171 2.53 4.30 -8.38
CA GLU A 171 2.50 5.19 -9.55
C GLU A 171 2.04 6.58 -9.13
N PRO A 172 2.91 7.60 -9.23
CA PRO A 172 2.57 8.96 -8.79
C PRO A 172 1.61 9.69 -9.74
N ASN A 173 1.40 9.18 -10.95
CA ASN A 173 0.50 9.80 -11.92
C ASN A 173 -0.84 9.09 -11.94
N THR A 174 -1.88 9.77 -11.50
CA THR A 174 -3.25 9.23 -11.41
C THR A 174 -3.82 8.76 -12.74
N ASP A 175 -3.49 9.41 -13.88
CA ASP A 175 -3.93 8.95 -15.20
C ASP A 175 -3.37 7.58 -15.57
N ARG A 176 -2.19 7.25 -15.06
CA ARG A 176 -1.53 5.94 -15.26
C ARG A 176 -2.04 4.87 -14.32
N MET A 177 -2.70 5.26 -13.21
CA MET A 177 -3.37 4.33 -12.31
C MET A 177 -4.76 3.91 -12.80
N VAL A 178 -5.42 4.72 -13.63
CA VAL A 178 -6.78 4.44 -14.14
C VAL A 178 -6.97 3.02 -14.66
N PRO A 179 -6.06 2.42 -15.46
CA PRO A 179 -6.23 1.04 -15.94
C PRO A 179 -6.40 -0.02 -14.85
N PHE A 180 -5.82 0.20 -13.67
CA PHE A 180 -5.90 -0.76 -12.56
C PHE A 180 -7.25 -0.77 -11.86
N VAL A 181 -8.03 0.31 -11.95
CA VAL A 181 -9.37 0.44 -11.35
C VAL A 181 -10.49 0.44 -12.38
N GLN A 182 -10.16 0.50 -13.66
CA GLN A 182 -11.12 0.64 -14.76
C GLN A 182 -12.13 -0.50 -14.80
N ASP A 183 -13.44 -0.14 -14.94
CA ASP A 183 -14.55 -1.09 -15.03
C ASP A 183 -14.59 -2.13 -13.89
N GLY A 184 -14.04 -1.79 -12.73
CA GLY A 184 -13.98 -2.67 -11.57
C GLY A 184 -12.90 -3.75 -11.66
N ALA A 185 -11.75 -3.44 -12.24
CA ALA A 185 -10.54 -4.28 -12.17
C ALA A 185 -10.13 -4.47 -10.70
N LEU A 186 -9.38 -3.57 -10.11
CA LEU A 186 -9.20 -3.53 -8.64
C LEU A 186 -10.25 -2.60 -8.02
N GLN A 187 -10.71 -2.94 -6.82
CA GLN A 187 -11.63 -2.07 -6.04
C GLN A 187 -10.86 -1.02 -5.26
N ASN A 188 -9.64 -1.36 -4.86
CA ASN A 188 -8.81 -0.55 -3.97
C ASN A 188 -7.38 -0.51 -4.47
N THR A 189 -6.73 0.63 -4.33
CA THR A 189 -5.29 0.79 -4.50
C THR A 189 -4.75 1.65 -3.36
N PHE A 190 -3.49 1.42 -2.98
CA PHE A 190 -2.79 2.32 -2.08
C PHE A 190 -2.44 3.63 -2.78
N ASP A 191 -2.76 4.77 -2.15
CA ASP A 191 -2.40 6.08 -2.66
C ASP A 191 -1.04 6.54 -2.12
N PHE A 192 0.02 6.18 -2.85
CA PHE A 192 1.39 6.56 -2.51
C PHE A 192 1.66 8.06 -2.69
N SER A 193 0.98 8.71 -3.64
CA SER A 193 1.12 10.14 -3.85
C SER A 193 0.57 10.93 -2.69
N LEU A 194 -0.67 10.62 -2.30
CA LEU A 194 -1.31 11.23 -1.15
C LEU A 194 -0.51 10.99 0.14
N ALA A 195 -0.02 9.76 0.36
CA ALA A 195 0.81 9.45 1.52
C ALA A 195 2.04 10.35 1.62
N SER A 196 2.75 10.55 0.50
CA SER A 196 3.92 11.43 0.44
C SER A 196 3.56 12.89 0.69
N GLU A 197 2.46 13.36 0.11
CA GLU A 197 1.98 14.72 0.26
C GLU A 197 1.52 15.02 1.69
N LEU A 198 0.78 14.12 2.34
CA LEU A 198 0.37 14.27 3.74
C LEU A 198 1.56 14.38 4.70
N LEU A 199 2.62 13.61 4.45
CA LEU A 199 3.87 13.73 5.22
C LEU A 199 4.54 15.09 4.98
N GLU A 200 4.56 15.57 3.74
CA GLU A 200 5.13 16.89 3.40
C GLU A 200 4.31 18.03 4.02
N VAL A 201 2.98 17.98 3.93
CA VAL A 201 2.07 18.95 4.55
C VAL A 201 2.29 19.04 6.06
N ALA A 202 2.36 17.90 6.75
CA ALA A 202 2.58 17.87 8.19
C ALA A 202 3.98 18.40 8.60
N GLN A 203 5.00 18.12 7.79
CA GLN A 203 6.38 18.53 8.07
C GLN A 203 6.65 20.00 7.73
N SER A 204 6.06 20.49 6.62
CA SER A 204 6.25 21.86 6.16
C SER A 204 5.35 22.88 6.87
N GLU A 205 4.31 22.43 7.57
CA GLU A 205 3.28 23.26 8.20
C GLU A 205 2.46 24.10 7.21
N HIS A 206 2.38 23.64 5.94
CA HIS A 206 1.66 24.29 4.83
C HIS A 206 0.65 23.35 4.19
N ASN A 207 -0.53 23.87 3.86
CA ASN A 207 -1.64 23.07 3.34
C ASN A 207 -1.36 22.38 1.99
N GLY A 208 -0.52 22.95 1.14
CA GLY A 208 -0.10 22.34 -0.13
C GLY A 208 -1.19 22.14 -1.19
N GLY A 209 -2.46 22.11 -0.81
CA GLY A 209 -3.60 21.92 -1.74
C GLY A 209 -3.97 20.45 -1.98
N PHE A 210 -3.50 19.51 -1.14
CA PHE A 210 -3.74 18.06 -1.29
C PHE A 210 -5.23 17.67 -1.41
N VAL A 211 -6.13 18.44 -0.81
CA VAL A 211 -7.59 18.16 -0.88
C VAL A 211 -8.10 18.28 -2.32
N SER A 212 -7.58 19.25 -3.09
CA SER A 212 -7.95 19.41 -4.50
C SER A 212 -7.51 18.20 -5.33
N GLU A 213 -6.27 17.74 -5.12
CA GLU A 213 -5.74 16.55 -5.79
C GLU A 213 -6.55 15.30 -5.41
N LEU A 214 -6.87 15.14 -4.12
CA LEU A 214 -7.70 14.04 -3.64
C LEU A 214 -9.09 14.04 -4.30
N CYS A 215 -9.76 15.20 -4.40
CA CYS A 215 -11.05 15.31 -5.08
C CYS A 215 -10.94 14.92 -6.56
N GLU A 216 -9.85 15.31 -7.25
CA GLU A 216 -9.61 14.88 -8.64
C GLU A 216 -9.43 13.37 -8.76
N VAL A 217 -8.71 12.74 -7.82
CA VAL A 217 -8.53 11.27 -7.77
C VAL A 217 -9.88 10.57 -7.61
N PHE A 218 -10.71 11.02 -6.66
CA PHE A 218 -12.02 10.43 -6.42
C PHE A 218 -12.94 10.56 -7.63
N ASP A 219 -13.00 11.73 -8.27
CA ASP A 219 -13.80 11.94 -9.47
C ASP A 219 -13.33 11.05 -10.63
N LYS A 220 -12.02 11.03 -10.87
CA LYS A 220 -11.40 10.28 -11.96
C LYS A 220 -11.58 8.77 -11.79
N PHE A 221 -11.27 8.25 -10.62
CA PHE A 221 -11.34 6.80 -10.35
C PHE A 221 -12.78 6.35 -10.13
N GLY A 222 -13.62 7.17 -9.51
CA GLY A 222 -15.04 6.93 -9.40
C GLY A 222 -15.70 6.78 -10.77
N PHE A 223 -15.36 7.67 -11.72
CA PHE A 223 -15.82 7.55 -13.09
C PHE A 223 -15.29 6.29 -13.79
N ALA A 224 -13.99 6.01 -13.71
CA ALA A 224 -13.35 4.86 -14.36
C ALA A 224 -13.85 3.51 -13.82
N SER A 225 -14.14 3.43 -12.54
CA SER A 225 -14.57 2.20 -11.83
C SER A 225 -16.11 2.01 -11.81
N ASN A 226 -16.89 2.93 -12.39
CA ASN A 226 -18.34 2.99 -12.24
C ASN A 226 -18.80 3.12 -10.78
N GLY A 227 -18.10 3.92 -9.99
CA GLY A 227 -18.38 4.17 -8.57
C GLY A 227 -18.02 3.02 -7.62
N LYS A 228 -17.12 2.14 -8.03
CA LYS A 228 -16.70 0.98 -7.22
C LYS A 228 -15.30 1.10 -6.62
N PHE A 229 -14.59 2.16 -6.93
CA PHE A 229 -13.27 2.41 -6.37
C PHE A 229 -13.39 2.92 -4.94
N GLU A 230 -12.52 2.42 -4.08
CA GLU A 230 -12.26 2.98 -2.76
C GLU A 230 -10.76 3.21 -2.62
N ASP A 231 -10.39 4.42 -2.22
CA ASP A 231 -8.99 4.75 -1.96
C ASP A 231 -8.49 4.06 -0.69
N CYS A 232 -7.18 3.75 -0.65
CA CYS A 232 -6.54 3.22 0.55
C CYS A 232 -5.48 4.20 1.05
N THR A 233 -5.90 5.01 2.02
CA THR A 233 -5.04 6.02 2.64
C THR A 233 -4.11 5.40 3.67
N PHE A 234 -2.87 5.85 3.71
CA PHE A 234 -1.85 5.44 4.67
C PHE A 234 -0.76 6.53 4.74
N LEU A 235 0.18 6.43 5.68
CA LEU A 235 1.35 7.33 5.71
C LEU A 235 2.62 6.62 5.26
N THR A 236 2.93 5.48 5.85
CA THR A 236 4.10 4.68 5.49
C THR A 236 3.77 3.18 5.57
N ASN A 237 4.66 2.36 5.02
CA ASN A 237 4.50 0.91 5.04
C ASN A 237 5.84 0.20 5.36
N HIS A 238 5.86 -1.12 5.20
CA HIS A 238 7.01 -1.98 5.47
C HIS A 238 8.19 -1.81 4.48
N ASP A 239 8.03 -0.98 3.44
CA ASP A 239 9.06 -0.66 2.44
C ASP A 239 9.54 0.79 2.51
N GLN A 240 8.99 1.58 3.42
CA GLN A 240 9.31 2.99 3.59
C GLN A 240 9.88 3.26 4.99
N ASN A 241 10.59 4.38 5.16
CA ASN A 241 10.96 4.85 6.49
C ASN A 241 9.69 5.17 7.27
N ARG A 242 9.66 4.83 8.56
CA ARG A 242 8.48 5.04 9.41
C ARG A 242 8.16 6.52 9.59
N THR A 243 6.89 6.85 9.72
CA THR A 243 6.35 8.21 9.87
C THR A 243 7.13 9.04 10.89
N MET A 244 7.32 8.54 12.11
CA MET A 244 8.05 9.26 13.16
C MET A 244 9.51 9.56 12.77
N SER A 245 10.15 8.69 11.98
CA SER A 245 11.50 8.96 11.46
C SER A 245 11.50 9.98 10.31
N VAL A 246 10.48 9.99 9.48
CA VAL A 246 10.28 11.02 8.43
C VAL A 246 10.08 12.38 9.09
N MET A 247 9.32 12.42 10.19
CA MET A 247 9.11 13.64 11.00
C MET A 247 10.31 14.01 11.89
N GLU A 248 11.47 13.36 11.72
CA GLU A 248 12.69 13.63 12.49
C GLU A 248 12.49 13.53 14.02
N GLY A 249 11.52 12.73 14.46
CA GLY A 249 11.16 12.56 15.87
C GLY A 249 10.22 13.65 16.42
N ASN A 250 9.69 14.52 15.57
CA ASN A 250 8.70 15.51 15.95
C ASN A 250 7.32 14.86 16.10
N GLU A 251 6.88 14.68 17.35
CA GLU A 251 5.62 14.03 17.68
C GLU A 251 4.40 14.86 17.24
N ASP A 252 4.48 16.18 17.30
CA ASP A 252 3.39 17.07 16.90
C ASP A 252 3.14 16.98 15.39
N HIS A 253 4.20 16.92 14.58
CA HIS A 253 4.08 16.68 13.13
C HIS A 253 3.51 15.29 12.83
N ALA A 254 3.92 14.26 13.59
CA ALA A 254 3.40 12.92 13.40
C ALA A 254 1.91 12.83 13.78
N LYS A 255 1.46 13.49 14.85
CA LYS A 255 0.05 13.63 15.22
C LYS A 255 -0.75 14.41 14.19
N THR A 256 -0.16 15.46 13.62
CA THR A 256 -0.77 16.22 12.53
C THR A 256 -0.99 15.32 11.30
N ALA A 257 0.02 14.57 10.86
CA ALA A 257 -0.11 13.62 9.77
C ALA A 257 -1.22 12.57 10.03
N ALA A 258 -1.28 12.04 11.27
CA ALA A 258 -2.34 11.12 11.68
C ALA A 258 -3.73 11.78 11.60
N SER A 259 -3.87 13.02 12.06
CA SER A 259 -5.13 13.78 12.00
C SER A 259 -5.61 13.99 10.56
N LEU A 260 -4.68 14.24 9.64
CA LEU A 260 -5.02 14.39 8.23
C LEU A 260 -5.58 13.09 7.65
N TYR A 261 -4.79 12.00 7.61
CA TYR A 261 -5.20 10.82 6.86
C TYR A 261 -6.33 10.02 7.53
N LEU A 262 -6.43 10.00 8.85
CA LEU A 262 -7.50 9.28 9.58
C LEU A 262 -8.87 9.95 9.46
N THR A 263 -8.95 11.18 8.98
CA THR A 263 -10.22 11.89 8.74
C THR A 263 -10.58 11.99 7.25
N LEU A 264 -9.71 11.54 6.34
CA LEU A 264 -9.97 11.43 4.91
C LEU A 264 -10.92 10.26 4.57
N PRO A 265 -11.58 10.27 3.39
CA PRO A 265 -12.38 9.14 2.93
C PRO A 265 -11.53 7.91 2.58
N GLY A 266 -12.19 6.78 2.32
CA GLY A 266 -11.56 5.55 1.89
C GLY A 266 -11.20 4.58 3.03
N ASN A 267 -10.49 3.51 2.69
CA ASN A 267 -10.03 2.49 3.62
C ASN A 267 -8.65 2.87 4.18
N THR A 268 -8.58 3.15 5.46
CA THR A 268 -7.36 3.62 6.10
C THR A 268 -6.49 2.48 6.60
N PHE A 269 -5.20 2.50 6.27
CA PHE A 269 -4.20 1.54 6.71
C PHE A 269 -3.22 2.18 7.69
N ILE A 270 -3.05 1.57 8.84
CA ILE A 270 -2.09 1.97 9.87
C ILE A 270 -0.94 0.97 9.85
N TYR A 271 0.28 1.43 9.62
CA TYR A 271 1.45 0.56 9.76
C TYR A 271 1.75 0.36 11.25
N TYR A 272 1.75 -0.90 11.70
CA TYR A 272 1.92 -1.22 13.13
C TYR A 272 3.10 -0.49 13.76
N GLY A 273 2.90 0.04 14.96
CA GLY A 273 3.87 0.87 15.67
C GLY A 273 3.83 2.36 15.32
N GLU A 274 3.12 2.75 14.27
CA GLU A 274 2.90 4.15 13.94
C GLU A 274 2.10 4.83 15.06
N GLU A 275 1.11 4.14 15.59
CA GLU A 275 0.24 4.58 16.69
C GLU A 275 0.97 4.78 18.03
N VAL A 276 2.18 4.32 18.17
CA VAL A 276 3.04 4.58 19.35
C VAL A 276 4.28 5.41 19.02
N GLY A 277 4.35 5.93 17.80
CA GLY A 277 5.49 6.74 17.35
C GLY A 277 6.78 5.94 17.15
N LEU A 278 6.68 4.65 16.82
CA LEU A 278 7.86 3.81 16.56
C LEU A 278 8.66 4.36 15.38
N GLN A 279 9.93 4.65 15.60
CA GLN A 279 10.87 5.06 14.56
C GLN A 279 11.41 3.86 13.77
N GLY A 280 11.97 4.13 12.61
CA GLY A 280 12.67 3.15 11.79
C GLY A 280 13.08 3.76 10.45
N MET A 281 14.36 3.58 10.12
CA MET A 281 14.93 3.97 8.83
C MET A 281 15.54 2.75 8.14
N LYS A 282 15.44 2.70 6.81
CA LYS A 282 16.11 1.66 6.02
C LYS A 282 17.52 1.33 6.55
N PRO A 283 17.99 0.11 6.47
CA PRO A 283 17.46 -1.01 5.70
C PRO A 283 16.25 -1.69 6.35
N ASP A 284 15.59 -2.58 5.59
CA ASP A 284 14.29 -3.18 5.90
C ASP A 284 14.15 -3.74 7.31
N GLN A 285 15.17 -4.40 7.84
CA GLN A 285 15.11 -4.94 9.18
C GLN A 285 14.84 -3.88 10.27
N ASN A 286 15.25 -2.64 10.05
CA ASN A 286 15.06 -1.56 11.02
C ASN A 286 13.65 -0.95 10.95
N ILE A 287 13.03 -0.91 9.75
CA ILE A 287 11.67 -0.40 9.60
C ILE A 287 10.62 -1.46 9.94
N ARG A 288 11.02 -2.73 10.08
CA ARG A 288 10.17 -3.87 10.39
C ARG A 288 10.42 -4.43 11.79
N GLU A 289 11.00 -3.64 12.70
CA GLU A 289 11.24 -4.05 14.09
C GLU A 289 9.90 -4.35 14.80
N PRO A 290 9.90 -5.31 15.77
CA PRO A 290 8.67 -5.75 16.43
C PRO A 290 7.99 -4.62 17.21
N MET A 291 6.69 -4.80 17.51
CA MET A 291 5.90 -3.86 18.31
C MET A 291 6.46 -3.75 19.73
N PRO A 292 6.74 -2.54 20.25
CA PRO A 292 7.20 -2.31 21.62
C PRO A 292 6.02 -2.33 22.60
N TRP A 293 5.67 -3.50 23.12
CA TRP A 293 4.53 -3.65 24.02
C TRP A 293 4.78 -3.13 25.44
N TYR A 294 5.99 -3.28 25.98
CA TYR A 294 6.34 -3.03 27.37
C TYR A 294 7.48 -2.01 27.51
N GLU A 295 7.41 -1.19 28.56
CA GLU A 295 8.49 -0.23 28.89
C GLU A 295 9.82 -0.94 29.16
N SER A 296 9.79 -2.07 29.81
CA SER A 296 10.98 -2.88 30.13
C SER A 296 11.60 -3.56 28.91
N ASN A 297 10.90 -3.58 27.77
CA ASN A 297 11.19 -4.39 26.60
C ASN A 297 11.28 -5.90 26.93
N GLU A 298 10.59 -6.33 27.96
CA GLU A 298 10.48 -7.73 28.41
C GLU A 298 9.02 -8.04 28.77
N GLY A 299 8.50 -9.17 28.29
CA GLY A 299 7.11 -9.56 28.59
C GLY A 299 6.58 -10.66 27.67
N GLU A 300 5.39 -11.17 28.01
CA GLU A 300 4.70 -12.21 27.26
C GLU A 300 4.26 -11.66 25.89
N GLY A 301 4.48 -12.42 24.81
CA GLY A 301 4.07 -12.05 23.46
C GLY A 301 5.07 -11.14 22.72
N LEU A 302 6.16 -10.70 23.34
CA LEU A 302 7.22 -10.01 22.62
C LEU A 302 7.90 -10.96 21.64
N THR A 303 8.19 -10.44 20.45
CA THR A 303 8.98 -11.12 19.44
C THR A 303 10.38 -10.52 19.38
N ASP A 304 11.38 -11.34 19.15
CA ASP A 304 12.78 -10.92 18.96
C ASP A 304 13.39 -11.65 17.76
N TRP A 305 12.87 -11.39 16.57
CA TRP A 305 13.38 -11.99 15.33
C TRP A 305 14.74 -11.40 14.90
N LEU A 306 15.15 -10.26 15.46
CA LEU A 306 16.47 -9.65 15.23
C LEU A 306 17.54 -10.13 16.22
N ASN A 307 17.21 -11.02 17.17
CA ASN A 307 18.11 -11.55 18.18
C ASN A 307 18.83 -10.46 18.98
N GLY A 308 18.07 -9.52 19.56
CA GLY A 308 18.57 -8.42 20.37
C GLY A 308 19.28 -7.32 19.58
N LYS A 309 19.08 -7.21 18.28
CA LYS A 309 19.68 -6.19 17.42
C LYS A 309 18.72 -5.06 17.05
N ASN A 310 17.60 -4.95 17.78
CA ASN A 310 16.67 -3.83 17.60
C ASN A 310 17.38 -2.50 17.85
N LYS A 311 17.05 -1.49 17.05
CA LYS A 311 17.57 -0.13 17.18
C LYS A 311 16.53 0.87 17.67
N TYR A 312 15.28 0.61 17.35
CA TYR A 312 14.16 1.54 17.59
C TYR A 312 13.14 0.93 18.53
N SER A 313 12.82 -0.35 18.40
CA SER A 313 11.88 -1.06 19.28
C SER A 313 12.60 -1.49 20.57
N LEU A 314 12.79 -0.54 21.48
CA LEU A 314 13.57 -0.73 22.71
C LEU A 314 12.70 -0.60 23.99
N GLY A 315 11.38 -0.48 23.85
CA GLY A 315 10.48 -0.17 24.96
C GLY A 315 10.53 1.32 25.36
N GLY A 316 10.43 1.62 26.64
CA GLY A 316 10.39 2.98 27.15
C GLY A 316 9.13 3.73 26.74
N GLU A 317 9.24 5.04 26.54
CA GLU A 317 8.12 5.94 26.21
C GLU A 317 7.40 5.58 24.90
N THR A 318 8.05 4.87 23.99
CA THR A 318 7.46 4.44 22.72
C THR A 318 6.60 3.17 22.88
N SER A 319 6.58 2.54 24.07
CA SER A 319 5.80 1.32 24.30
C SER A 319 4.31 1.57 24.48
N VAL A 320 3.50 0.56 24.18
CA VAL A 320 2.06 0.58 24.46
C VAL A 320 1.80 0.77 25.96
N GLU A 321 2.57 0.08 26.83
CA GLU A 321 2.44 0.16 28.29
C GLU A 321 2.61 1.59 28.81
N ALA A 322 3.60 2.33 28.30
CA ALA A 322 3.85 3.72 28.71
C ALA A 322 2.73 4.67 28.26
N GLN A 323 2.11 4.40 27.12
CA GLN A 323 1.20 5.33 26.47
C GLN A 323 -0.27 5.11 26.76
N VAL A 324 -0.66 3.91 27.19
CA VAL A 324 -2.08 3.51 27.29
C VAL A 324 -2.89 4.39 28.25
N ASP A 325 -2.28 4.85 29.33
CA ASP A 325 -2.92 5.68 30.37
C ASP A 325 -2.57 7.19 30.26
N ASP A 326 -1.72 7.57 29.30
CA ASP A 326 -1.37 8.98 29.04
C ASP A 326 -2.31 9.58 27.98
N PRO A 327 -3.24 10.50 28.36
CA PRO A 327 -4.22 11.06 27.41
C PRO A 327 -3.58 11.87 26.28
N ASP A 328 -2.36 12.37 26.47
CA ASP A 328 -1.66 13.19 25.48
C ASP A 328 -0.73 12.35 24.56
N SER A 329 -0.67 11.03 24.79
CA SER A 329 0.21 10.14 24.02
C SER A 329 -0.23 9.99 22.55
N MET A 330 0.72 9.55 21.71
CA MET A 330 0.44 9.19 20.31
C MET A 330 -0.66 8.12 20.23
N LEU A 331 -0.59 7.08 21.07
CA LEU A 331 -1.57 5.99 21.09
C LEU A 331 -2.99 6.49 21.35
N ASN A 332 -3.17 7.37 22.31
CA ASN A 332 -4.49 7.90 22.64
C ASN A 332 -4.99 8.91 21.61
N HIS A 333 -4.09 9.64 20.95
CA HIS A 333 -4.44 10.45 19.79
C HIS A 333 -5.01 9.60 18.63
N TYR A 334 -4.36 8.48 18.28
CA TYR A 334 -4.88 7.54 17.27
C TYR A 334 -6.23 6.95 17.69
N LYS A 335 -6.40 6.55 18.94
CA LYS A 335 -7.67 6.03 19.46
C LYS A 335 -8.80 7.05 19.36
N GLU A 336 -8.52 8.32 19.66
CA GLU A 336 -9.51 9.39 19.57
C GLU A 336 -9.95 9.63 18.11
N LEU A 337 -9.01 9.74 17.18
CA LEU A 337 -9.31 9.91 15.75
C LEU A 337 -10.11 8.74 15.18
N LEU A 338 -9.76 7.50 15.55
CA LEU A 338 -10.49 6.30 15.14
C LEU A 338 -11.87 6.23 15.77
N SER A 339 -12.06 6.73 17.01
CA SER A 339 -13.38 6.86 17.64
C SER A 339 -14.26 7.84 16.85
N TRP A 340 -13.73 9.04 16.54
CA TRP A 340 -14.43 10.00 15.69
C TRP A 340 -14.81 9.43 14.34
N ARG A 341 -13.88 8.75 13.67
CA ARG A 341 -14.13 8.11 12.38
C ARG A 341 -15.26 7.05 12.46
N ASN A 342 -15.34 6.30 13.54
CA ASN A 342 -16.37 5.28 13.71
C ASN A 342 -17.73 5.86 14.13
N GLU A 343 -17.76 6.92 14.92
CA GLU A 343 -18.97 7.52 15.49
C GLU A 343 -19.61 8.55 14.57
N ILE A 344 -18.79 9.29 13.80
CA ILE A 344 -19.25 10.34 12.90
C ILE A 344 -19.41 9.76 11.49
N ARG A 345 -20.67 9.56 11.09
CA ARG A 345 -21.01 8.90 9.83
C ARG A 345 -20.35 9.58 8.61
N ALA A 346 -20.31 10.92 8.59
CA ALA A 346 -19.67 11.65 7.52
C ALA A 346 -18.16 11.37 7.41
N LEU A 347 -17.46 11.08 8.53
CA LEU A 347 -16.05 10.68 8.50
C LEU A 347 -15.88 9.23 8.04
N LYS A 348 -16.83 8.37 8.39
CA LYS A 348 -16.78 6.95 8.05
C LYS A 348 -17.09 6.68 6.58
N ASP A 349 -18.27 7.15 6.13
CA ASP A 349 -18.86 6.75 4.85
C ASP A 349 -19.06 7.93 3.88
N GLY A 350 -18.65 9.15 4.27
CA GLY A 350 -18.95 10.35 3.51
C GLY A 350 -17.94 10.65 2.40
N ASP A 351 -18.41 11.37 1.39
CA ASP A 351 -17.57 11.99 0.37
C ASP A 351 -16.72 13.14 0.95
N VAL A 352 -15.81 13.64 0.16
CA VAL A 352 -14.97 14.80 0.49
C VAL A 352 -15.24 15.95 -0.48
N ALA A 353 -15.22 17.18 0.03
CA ALA A 353 -15.24 18.37 -0.78
C ALA A 353 -14.27 19.42 -0.24
N GLU A 354 -13.74 20.21 -1.13
CA GLU A 354 -12.85 21.31 -0.77
C GLU A 354 -13.55 22.35 0.11
N TYR A 355 -12.81 22.82 1.10
CA TYR A 355 -13.16 23.99 1.89
C TYR A 355 -11.89 24.77 2.21
N ASP A 356 -11.80 25.99 1.68
CA ASP A 356 -10.64 26.86 1.91
C ASP A 356 -10.94 27.89 3.01
N THR A 357 -10.18 27.83 4.11
CA THR A 357 -10.25 28.84 5.19
C THR A 357 -9.50 30.13 4.83
N GLY A 358 -8.79 30.17 3.70
CA GLY A 358 -7.90 31.27 3.33
C GLY A 358 -6.61 31.36 4.16
N ASN A 359 -6.30 30.34 4.96
CA ASN A 359 -5.09 30.26 5.78
C ASN A 359 -4.29 29.00 5.44
N ASP A 360 -3.10 29.20 4.88
CA ASP A 360 -2.20 28.12 4.44
C ASP A 360 -1.68 27.23 5.59
N GLY A 361 -1.65 27.74 6.81
CA GLY A 361 -1.34 26.95 8.03
C GLY A 361 -2.50 26.10 8.55
N VAL A 362 -3.62 25.97 7.79
CA VAL A 362 -4.78 25.16 8.16
C VAL A 362 -5.22 24.31 6.99
N ALA A 363 -5.10 23.01 7.12
CA ALA A 363 -5.72 22.08 6.20
C ALA A 363 -7.21 21.92 6.51
N SER A 364 -8.09 22.16 5.54
CA SER A 364 -9.53 22.11 5.78
C SER A 364 -10.29 21.53 4.61
N TYR A 365 -11.34 20.77 4.91
CA TYR A 365 -12.24 20.14 3.95
C TYR A 365 -13.56 19.75 4.61
N ILE A 366 -14.55 19.45 3.79
CA ILE A 366 -15.83 18.95 4.26
C ILE A 366 -15.94 17.47 3.97
N ARG A 367 -16.38 16.72 4.99
CA ARG A 367 -16.84 15.35 4.84
C ARG A 367 -18.35 15.32 4.89
N MET A 368 -19.00 14.65 3.92
CA MET A 368 -20.45 14.71 3.82
C MET A 368 -21.09 13.39 3.42
N THR A 369 -22.27 13.14 4.01
CA THR A 369 -23.26 12.17 3.55
C THR A 369 -24.55 12.92 3.16
N GLN A 370 -25.62 12.21 2.80
CA GLN A 370 -26.89 12.84 2.48
C GLN A 370 -27.52 13.60 3.66
N ASP A 371 -27.19 13.23 4.88
CA ASP A 371 -27.85 13.69 6.12
C ASP A 371 -26.88 14.29 7.16
N GLN A 372 -25.59 14.32 6.88
CA GLN A 372 -24.60 14.89 7.78
C GLN A 372 -23.43 15.51 7.00
N SER A 373 -23.04 16.72 7.41
CA SER A 373 -21.82 17.38 6.94
C SER A 373 -20.94 17.77 8.12
N VAL A 374 -19.64 17.57 7.98
CA VAL A 374 -18.63 17.86 9.01
C VAL A 374 -17.50 18.64 8.35
N LEU A 375 -17.19 19.81 8.88
CA LEU A 375 -15.96 20.53 8.55
C LEU A 375 -14.82 19.93 9.38
N VAL A 376 -13.80 19.46 8.68
CA VAL A 376 -12.50 19.10 9.28
C VAL A 376 -11.57 20.28 9.06
N ALA A 377 -10.91 20.74 10.12
CA ALA A 377 -9.90 21.79 10.07
C ALA A 377 -8.74 21.42 11.00
N THR A 378 -7.59 21.16 10.41
CA THR A 378 -6.37 20.77 11.12
C THR A 378 -5.40 21.93 11.12
N ASN A 379 -5.02 22.40 12.30
CA ASN A 379 -3.93 23.36 12.45
C ASN A 379 -2.61 22.65 12.19
N LEU A 380 -1.89 23.07 11.16
CA LEU A 380 -0.62 22.51 10.75
C LEU A 380 0.58 23.09 11.50
N THR A 381 0.39 24.22 12.17
CA THR A 381 1.46 25.01 12.76
C THR A 381 1.56 24.83 14.28
N GLY A 382 2.71 25.13 14.87
CA GLY A 382 2.90 25.16 16.32
C GLY A 382 2.25 26.36 17.04
N GLU A 383 1.56 27.26 16.31
CA GLU A 383 0.96 28.47 16.86
C GLU A 383 -0.57 28.40 16.82
N ALA A 384 -1.25 29.11 17.72
CA ALA A 384 -2.69 29.20 17.70
C ALA A 384 -3.20 29.98 16.47
N VAL A 385 -4.07 29.37 15.68
CA VAL A 385 -4.64 29.97 14.47
C VAL A 385 -6.14 30.22 14.64
N THR A 386 -6.62 31.35 14.16
CA THR A 386 -8.06 31.68 14.09
C THR A 386 -8.48 31.76 12.63
N VAL A 387 -9.51 31.02 12.27
CA VAL A 387 -10.14 31.04 10.95
C VAL A 387 -11.62 31.41 11.07
N GLU A 388 -12.15 32.09 10.07
CA GLU A 388 -13.57 32.38 9.97
C GLU A 388 -14.25 31.31 9.10
N VAL A 389 -15.33 30.71 9.60
CA VAL A 389 -16.09 29.66 8.91
C VAL A 389 -17.46 30.20 8.52
N GLU A 390 -17.77 30.17 7.23
CA GLU A 390 -19.11 30.48 6.71
C GLU A 390 -20.00 29.22 6.73
N ALA A 391 -20.85 29.08 7.73
CA ALA A 391 -21.68 27.90 7.93
C ALA A 391 -22.89 27.79 6.99
N ASP A 392 -23.34 28.91 6.40
CA ASP A 392 -24.60 28.98 5.66
C ASP A 392 -24.50 28.63 4.16
N LYS A 393 -23.30 28.52 3.61
CA LYS A 393 -23.09 28.20 2.19
C LYS A 393 -22.79 26.74 1.87
N THR A 394 -22.55 25.92 2.88
CA THR A 394 -21.87 24.62 2.73
C THR A 394 -22.71 23.43 3.16
N PHE A 395 -23.80 23.66 3.88
CA PHE A 395 -24.57 22.61 4.55
C PHE A 395 -26.01 22.53 4.00
N GLY A 396 -26.17 22.74 2.71
CA GLY A 396 -27.47 22.67 2.03
C GLY A 396 -27.72 21.35 1.36
#